data_272644aee76abb303a3b6b1e7a28850c
#
_entry.id   272644aee76abb303a3b6b1e7a28850c
#
_cell.length_a   1.000
_cell.length_b   1.000
_cell.length_c   1.000
_cell.angle_alpha   90.00
_cell.angle_beta   90.00
_cell.angle_gamma   90.00
#
_symmetry.space_group_name_H-M   'P 1'
#
loop_
_entity.id
_entity.type
_entity.pdbx_description
1 polymer ?
#
loop_
_entity_poly.entity_id
_entity_poly.type
_entity_poly.pdbx_seq_one_letter_code
_entity_poly.pdbx_strand_id
1 'polypeptide(L)'
;MLNKKFWNDKYVKSKTGWDVGEVTTPLKEYFEQLKNKKNKILIPGCGNAYEAEYLFNNKFHSTFILDYSEHALNNFSKRVPDFPKKQLLKNDFFDAQGKYNIIIEQTFFCAINKNKRRDYFAKMYELLKPQGKLIGLLFDDQLNEDHPPFGGSKNEYKKYFEPYFNIKVFETAYNSINSRRGRELFMILIFEIKLKTVFEIIK
;
A
#
# COMPACT_ATOMS: atom_id res chain seq x y z
N MET A 1 -21.48 -4.02 0.88
CA MET A 1 -20.49 -3.85 1.96
C MET A 1 -19.14 -4.36 1.47
N LEU A 2 -18.06 -3.56 1.60
CA LEU A 2 -16.71 -3.91 1.15
C LEU A 2 -16.04 -4.82 2.20
N ASN A 3 -16.43 -6.07 2.24
CA ASN A 3 -15.93 -7.06 3.20
C ASN A 3 -15.06 -8.11 2.51
N LYS A 4 -14.52 -9.04 3.31
CA LYS A 4 -13.68 -10.15 2.84
C LYS A 4 -14.32 -10.93 1.69
N LYS A 5 -15.62 -11.25 1.79
CA LYS A 5 -16.34 -12.00 0.75
C LYS A 5 -16.37 -11.23 -0.56
N PHE A 6 -16.68 -9.92 -0.52
CA PHE A 6 -16.72 -9.06 -1.71
C PHE A 6 -15.40 -9.10 -2.49
N TRP A 7 -14.28 -8.89 -1.79
CA TRP A 7 -12.96 -8.88 -2.43
C TRP A 7 -12.53 -10.28 -2.90
N ASN A 8 -12.74 -11.31 -2.08
CA ASN A 8 -12.42 -12.67 -2.50
C ASN A 8 -13.19 -13.09 -3.76
N ASP A 9 -14.48 -12.74 -3.85
CA ASP A 9 -15.32 -13.02 -5.02
C ASP A 9 -14.80 -12.31 -6.30
N LYS A 10 -14.14 -11.13 -6.18
CA LYS A 10 -13.51 -10.45 -7.31
C LYS A 10 -12.38 -11.31 -7.91
N TYR A 11 -11.51 -11.87 -7.06
CA TYR A 11 -10.42 -12.75 -7.51
C TYR A 11 -10.94 -14.07 -8.06
N VAL A 12 -11.89 -14.73 -7.39
CA VAL A 12 -12.51 -15.97 -7.87
C VAL A 12 -13.14 -15.80 -9.25
N LYS A 13 -13.77 -14.64 -9.50
CA LYS A 13 -14.46 -14.34 -10.76
C LYS A 13 -13.57 -13.65 -11.80
N SER A 14 -12.26 -13.51 -11.54
CA SER A 14 -11.32 -12.78 -12.40
C SER A 14 -11.78 -11.34 -12.75
N LYS A 15 -12.53 -10.70 -11.83
CA LYS A 15 -12.99 -9.31 -11.97
C LYS A 15 -12.01 -8.34 -11.30
N THR A 16 -10.76 -8.36 -11.73
CA THR A 16 -9.61 -7.64 -11.18
C THR A 16 -9.09 -6.58 -12.14
N GLY A 17 -9.96 -5.69 -12.64
CA GLY A 17 -9.60 -4.67 -13.63
C GLY A 17 -8.52 -3.66 -13.19
N TRP A 18 -8.14 -3.66 -11.90
CA TRP A 18 -7.01 -2.89 -11.37
C TRP A 18 -5.66 -3.60 -11.53
N ASP A 19 -5.69 -4.91 -11.79
CA ASP A 19 -4.51 -5.74 -11.92
C ASP A 19 -3.86 -5.53 -13.29
N VAL A 20 -2.60 -5.13 -13.30
CA VAL A 20 -1.84 -4.84 -14.52
C VAL A 20 -0.90 -5.99 -14.93
N GLY A 21 -0.86 -7.06 -14.13
CA GLY A 21 -0.06 -8.25 -14.43
C GLY A 21 1.43 -8.14 -14.10
N GLU A 22 1.90 -6.98 -13.64
CA GLU A 22 3.30 -6.72 -13.30
C GLU A 22 3.46 -5.61 -12.27
N VAL A 23 4.68 -5.43 -11.73
CA VAL A 23 5.03 -4.27 -10.91
C VAL A 23 4.95 -2.99 -11.75
N THR A 24 4.27 -1.95 -11.23
CA THR A 24 4.14 -0.68 -11.97
C THR A 24 5.46 0.07 -12.06
N THR A 25 5.69 0.77 -13.17
CA THR A 25 6.94 1.49 -13.44
C THR A 25 7.39 2.42 -12.31
N PRO A 26 6.52 3.25 -11.69
CA PRO A 26 6.95 4.13 -10.60
C PRO A 26 7.49 3.37 -9.39
N LEU A 27 6.87 2.26 -9.03
CA LEU A 27 7.34 1.44 -7.90
C LEU A 27 8.59 0.66 -8.26
N LYS A 28 8.68 0.12 -9.47
CA LYS A 28 9.88 -0.57 -9.96
C LYS A 28 11.10 0.33 -9.89
N GLU A 29 11.04 1.54 -10.47
CA GLU A 29 12.14 2.51 -10.43
C GLU A 29 12.51 2.93 -9.01
N TYR A 30 11.52 3.03 -8.11
CA TYR A 30 11.80 3.27 -6.70
C TYR A 30 12.54 2.09 -6.05
N PHE A 31 12.14 0.85 -6.31
CA PHE A 31 12.77 -0.35 -5.75
C PHE A 31 14.22 -0.52 -6.20
N GLU A 32 14.52 -0.13 -7.44
CA GLU A 32 15.89 -0.16 -7.99
C GLU A 32 16.85 0.77 -7.22
N GLN A 33 16.34 1.84 -6.62
CA GLN A 33 17.12 2.77 -5.79
C GLN A 33 17.33 2.27 -4.36
N LEU A 34 16.61 1.23 -3.92
CA LEU A 34 16.72 0.70 -2.57
C LEU A 34 18.00 -0.13 -2.38
N LYS A 35 18.95 0.40 -1.61
CA LYS A 35 20.23 -0.26 -1.35
C LYS A 35 20.16 -1.29 -0.23
N ASN A 36 19.41 -0.99 0.87
CA ASN A 36 19.36 -1.86 2.04
C ASN A 36 18.40 -3.03 1.85
N LYS A 37 18.91 -4.18 1.46
CA LYS A 37 18.13 -5.42 1.25
C LYS A 37 17.57 -6.04 2.54
N LYS A 38 17.99 -5.55 3.72
CA LYS A 38 17.49 -5.99 5.04
C LYS A 38 16.25 -5.23 5.50
N ASN A 39 15.76 -4.25 4.72
CA ASN A 39 14.52 -3.55 5.05
C ASN A 39 13.38 -4.55 5.20
N LYS A 40 12.66 -4.45 6.33
CA LYS A 40 11.41 -5.15 6.53
C LYS A 40 10.31 -4.35 5.84
N ILE A 41 9.73 -4.93 4.79
CA ILE A 41 8.76 -4.28 3.91
C ILE A 41 7.40 -4.91 4.10
N LEU A 42 6.33 -4.12 4.13
CA LEU A 42 4.93 -4.58 4.12
C LEU A 42 4.24 -4.07 2.86
N ILE A 43 3.44 -4.93 2.22
CA ILE A 43 2.54 -4.57 1.12
C ILE A 43 1.13 -4.96 1.55
N PRO A 44 0.35 -4.04 2.12
CA PRO A 44 -1.03 -4.31 2.52
C PRO A 44 -1.99 -4.22 1.34
N GLY A 45 -3.09 -4.99 1.37
CA GLY A 45 -4.03 -5.08 0.26
C GLY A 45 -3.34 -5.52 -1.03
N CYS A 46 -2.40 -6.46 -0.90
CA CYS A 46 -1.41 -6.77 -1.94
C CYS A 46 -2.01 -7.41 -3.20
N GLY A 47 -3.23 -7.94 -3.15
CA GLY A 47 -3.82 -8.64 -4.29
C GLY A 47 -2.90 -9.75 -4.80
N ASN A 48 -2.65 -9.77 -6.12
CA ASN A 48 -1.71 -10.70 -6.75
C ASN A 48 -0.24 -10.40 -6.48
N ALA A 49 0.09 -9.31 -5.78
CA ALA A 49 1.39 -8.99 -5.18
C ALA A 49 2.60 -9.00 -6.13
N TYR A 50 2.50 -8.40 -7.31
CA TYR A 50 3.61 -8.31 -8.25
C TYR A 50 4.79 -7.49 -7.70
N GLU A 51 4.53 -6.50 -6.86
CA GLU A 51 5.54 -5.73 -6.13
C GLU A 51 6.37 -6.64 -5.21
N ALA A 52 5.72 -7.60 -4.53
CA ALA A 52 6.40 -8.55 -3.66
C ALA A 52 7.25 -9.54 -4.44
N GLU A 53 6.76 -10.02 -5.57
CA GLU A 53 7.52 -10.87 -6.48
C GLU A 53 8.78 -10.16 -6.98
N TYR A 54 8.64 -8.92 -7.46
CA TYR A 54 9.76 -8.11 -7.90
C TYR A 54 10.79 -7.92 -6.78
N LEU A 55 10.35 -7.53 -5.58
CA LEU A 55 11.22 -7.33 -4.43
C LEU A 55 11.93 -8.63 -4.02
N PHE A 56 11.22 -9.76 -3.97
CA PHE A 56 11.79 -11.06 -3.61
C PHE A 56 12.86 -11.51 -4.59
N ASN A 57 12.59 -11.39 -5.90
CA ASN A 57 13.55 -11.69 -6.96
C ASN A 57 14.81 -10.79 -6.88
N ASN A 58 14.65 -9.56 -6.37
CA ASN A 58 15.74 -8.60 -6.14
C ASN A 58 16.35 -8.68 -4.72
N LYS A 59 16.20 -9.84 -4.02
CA LYS A 59 16.83 -10.18 -2.74
C LYS A 59 16.31 -9.38 -1.53
N PHE A 60 15.11 -8.80 -1.59
CA PHE A 60 14.44 -8.24 -0.42
C PHE A 60 13.66 -9.33 0.32
N HIS A 61 14.38 -10.26 0.96
CA HIS A 61 13.79 -11.45 1.59
C HIS A 61 12.98 -11.17 2.87
N SER A 62 12.95 -9.93 3.37
CA SER A 62 12.12 -9.50 4.49
C SER A 62 10.84 -8.77 4.01
N THR A 63 10.30 -9.14 2.86
CA THR A 63 9.05 -8.60 2.33
C THR A 63 7.87 -9.42 2.84
N PHE A 64 6.86 -8.74 3.38
CA PHE A 64 5.62 -9.29 3.90
C PHE A 64 4.48 -8.80 3.04
N ILE A 65 3.54 -9.67 2.71
CA ILE A 65 2.30 -9.32 2.01
C ILE A 65 1.11 -9.57 2.92
N LEU A 66 0.11 -8.70 2.83
CA LEU A 66 -1.09 -8.81 3.62
C LEU A 66 -2.31 -8.59 2.74
N ASP A 67 -3.21 -9.56 2.75
CA ASP A 67 -4.54 -9.46 2.15
C ASP A 67 -5.50 -10.34 2.93
N TYR A 68 -6.76 -9.99 2.96
CA TYR A 68 -7.74 -10.90 3.54
C TYR A 68 -8.42 -11.79 2.51
N SER A 69 -8.14 -11.60 1.21
CA SER A 69 -8.51 -12.54 0.16
C SER A 69 -7.54 -13.72 0.12
N GLU A 70 -8.01 -14.87 0.55
CA GLU A 70 -7.25 -16.12 0.45
C GLU A 70 -6.93 -16.49 -1.00
N HIS A 71 -7.86 -16.18 -1.91
CA HIS A 71 -7.65 -16.47 -3.33
C HIS A 71 -6.50 -15.67 -3.91
N ALA A 72 -6.38 -14.38 -3.58
CA ALA A 72 -5.28 -13.53 -3.99
C ALA A 72 -3.93 -14.07 -3.49
N LEU A 73 -3.83 -14.40 -2.19
CA LEU A 73 -2.62 -14.97 -1.60
C LEU A 73 -2.26 -16.34 -2.20
N ASN A 74 -3.25 -17.17 -2.53
CA ASN A 74 -3.03 -18.45 -3.20
C ASN A 74 -2.52 -18.28 -4.64
N ASN A 75 -3.03 -17.29 -5.38
CA ASN A 75 -2.54 -16.98 -6.72
C ASN A 75 -1.04 -16.56 -6.66
N PHE A 76 -0.70 -15.70 -5.72
CA PHE A 76 0.69 -15.31 -5.48
C PHE A 76 1.56 -16.51 -5.12
N SER A 77 1.13 -17.36 -4.15
CA SER A 77 1.91 -18.52 -3.72
C SER A 77 2.16 -19.54 -4.83
N LYS A 78 1.22 -19.68 -5.76
CA LYS A 78 1.41 -20.56 -6.95
C LYS A 78 2.44 -19.97 -7.92
N ARG A 79 2.48 -18.64 -8.06
CA ARG A 79 3.40 -17.94 -8.96
C ARG A 79 4.81 -17.83 -8.39
N VAL A 80 4.93 -17.69 -7.05
CA VAL A 80 6.21 -17.53 -6.34
C VAL A 80 6.31 -18.59 -5.22
N PRO A 81 6.51 -19.89 -5.56
CA PRO A 81 6.45 -21.00 -4.60
C PRO A 81 7.53 -20.93 -3.51
N ASP A 82 8.67 -20.31 -3.80
CA ASP A 82 9.79 -20.15 -2.87
C ASP A 82 9.61 -19.00 -1.87
N PHE A 83 8.53 -18.21 -2.01
CA PHE A 83 8.27 -17.13 -1.07
C PHE A 83 7.90 -17.68 0.32
N PRO A 84 8.51 -17.17 1.41
CA PRO A 84 8.32 -17.74 2.74
C PRO A 84 6.87 -17.64 3.21
N LYS A 85 6.22 -18.77 3.48
CA LYS A 85 4.81 -18.84 3.92
C LYS A 85 4.49 -17.98 5.14
N LYS A 86 5.45 -17.82 6.07
CA LYS A 86 5.31 -16.96 7.27
C LYS A 86 5.19 -15.46 6.96
N GLN A 87 5.48 -15.07 5.72
CA GLN A 87 5.40 -13.68 5.25
C GLN A 87 4.10 -13.40 4.47
N LEU A 88 3.25 -14.42 4.28
CA LEU A 88 1.90 -14.28 3.72
C LEU A 88 0.92 -14.09 4.89
N LEU A 89 0.45 -12.87 5.09
CA LEU A 89 -0.40 -12.50 6.21
C LEU A 89 -1.87 -12.45 5.73
N LYS A 90 -2.65 -13.48 6.08
CA LYS A 90 -4.10 -13.50 5.81
C LYS A 90 -4.84 -12.82 6.97
N ASN A 91 -5.01 -11.50 6.88
CA ASN A 91 -5.65 -10.71 7.93
C ASN A 91 -6.34 -9.47 7.36
N ASP A 92 -7.20 -8.83 8.16
CA ASP A 92 -7.64 -7.46 7.88
C ASP A 92 -6.49 -6.49 8.14
N PHE A 93 -6.35 -5.49 7.26
CA PHE A 93 -5.31 -4.47 7.41
C PHE A 93 -5.42 -3.70 8.73
N PHE A 94 -6.65 -3.41 9.18
CA PHE A 94 -6.86 -2.66 10.42
C PHE A 94 -6.49 -3.45 11.67
N ASP A 95 -6.43 -4.78 11.58
CA ASP A 95 -5.98 -5.69 12.65
C ASP A 95 -4.48 -6.05 12.52
N ALA A 96 -3.80 -5.55 11.49
CA ALA A 96 -2.39 -5.85 11.26
C ALA A 96 -1.49 -5.38 12.40
N GLN A 97 -0.46 -6.17 12.67
CA GLN A 97 0.54 -5.89 13.70
C GLN A 97 1.97 -5.96 13.14
N GLY A 98 2.90 -5.43 13.90
CA GLY A 98 4.31 -5.45 13.55
C GLY A 98 4.87 -4.07 13.27
N LYS A 99 6.18 -4.03 12.97
CA LYS A 99 6.91 -2.78 12.68
C LYS A 99 7.76 -2.97 11.43
N TYR A 100 7.61 -2.06 10.48
CA TYR A 100 8.20 -2.14 9.15
C TYR A 100 9.08 -0.91 8.86
N ASN A 101 10.12 -1.10 8.06
CA ASN A 101 10.97 -0.01 7.59
C ASN A 101 10.31 0.73 6.42
N ILE A 102 9.57 -0.01 5.60
CA ILE A 102 8.89 0.50 4.41
C ILE A 102 7.51 -0.15 4.32
N ILE A 103 6.50 0.63 3.99
CA ILE A 103 5.18 0.12 3.58
C ILE A 103 4.93 0.60 2.16
N ILE A 104 4.44 -0.29 1.30
CA ILE A 104 4.16 0.00 -0.11
C ILE A 104 2.65 0.07 -0.32
N GLU A 105 2.20 1.16 -0.90
CA GLU A 105 0.81 1.38 -1.32
C GLU A 105 0.68 1.26 -2.83
N GLN A 106 -0.18 0.34 -3.27
CA GLN A 106 -0.55 0.22 -4.67
C GLN A 106 -2.02 -0.18 -4.79
N THR A 107 -2.87 0.73 -5.22
CA THR A 107 -4.31 0.50 -5.46
C THR A 107 -5.12 -0.06 -4.28
N PHE A 108 -4.58 0.04 -3.06
CA PHE A 108 -5.27 -0.40 -1.85
C PHE A 108 -6.08 0.75 -1.21
N PHE A 109 -5.52 1.96 -1.12
CA PHE A 109 -6.22 3.12 -0.56
C PHE A 109 -7.53 3.45 -1.30
N CYS A 110 -7.54 3.36 -2.62
CA CYS A 110 -8.74 3.57 -3.43
C CYS A 110 -9.79 2.45 -3.27
N ALA A 111 -9.42 1.31 -2.68
CA ALA A 111 -10.31 0.20 -2.37
C ALA A 111 -11.00 0.36 -1.00
N ILE A 112 -10.48 1.26 -0.14
CA ILE A 112 -10.99 1.49 1.21
C ILE A 112 -12.10 2.53 1.18
N ASN A 113 -13.17 2.29 1.95
CA ASN A 113 -14.27 3.25 2.08
C ASN A 113 -13.75 4.62 2.55
N LYS A 114 -14.25 5.71 1.94
CA LYS A 114 -13.79 7.08 2.21
C LYS A 114 -13.83 7.46 3.70
N ASN A 115 -14.79 6.95 4.47
CA ASN A 115 -14.89 7.22 5.91
C ASN A 115 -13.78 6.54 6.75
N LYS A 116 -13.03 5.58 6.19
CA LYS A 116 -11.90 4.89 6.81
C LYS A 116 -10.52 5.45 6.44
N ARG A 117 -10.48 6.51 5.63
CA ARG A 117 -9.22 7.07 5.13
C ARG A 117 -8.31 7.64 6.23
N ARG A 118 -8.89 8.20 7.29
CA ARG A 118 -8.12 8.64 8.48
C ARG A 118 -7.55 7.46 9.23
N ASP A 119 -8.36 6.45 9.49
CA ASP A 119 -7.94 5.23 10.18
C ASP A 119 -6.83 4.51 9.40
N TYR A 120 -6.91 4.54 8.06
CA TYR A 120 -5.88 3.99 7.18
C TYR A 120 -4.52 4.64 7.42
N PHE A 121 -4.41 5.97 7.39
CA PHE A 121 -3.13 6.63 7.62
C PHE A 121 -2.64 6.50 9.07
N ALA A 122 -3.54 6.49 10.05
CA ALA A 122 -3.21 6.19 11.44
C ALA A 122 -2.61 4.78 11.58
N LYS A 123 -3.22 3.77 10.92
CA LYS A 123 -2.70 2.39 10.90
C LYS A 123 -1.36 2.29 10.18
N MET A 124 -1.17 2.97 9.04
CA MET A 124 0.13 3.02 8.36
C MET A 124 1.22 3.59 9.28
N TYR A 125 0.90 4.66 10.01
CA TYR A 125 1.80 5.25 11.00
C TYR A 125 2.11 4.27 12.14
N GLU A 126 1.09 3.59 12.68
CA GLU A 126 1.26 2.57 13.72
C GLU A 126 2.21 1.44 13.26
N LEU A 127 2.11 1.00 12.01
CA LEU A 127 2.89 -0.11 11.47
C LEU A 127 4.33 0.27 11.07
N LEU A 128 4.67 1.54 10.97
CA LEU A 128 6.02 1.98 10.63
C LEU A 128 6.93 2.05 11.85
N LYS A 129 8.21 1.79 11.64
CA LYS A 129 9.30 2.14 12.57
C LYS A 129 9.59 3.64 12.49
N PRO A 130 10.17 4.26 13.54
CA PRO A 130 10.73 5.60 13.42
C PRO A 130 11.63 5.73 12.18
N GLN A 131 11.51 6.82 11.42
CA GLN A 131 12.15 7.05 10.13
C GLN A 131 11.73 6.07 9.01
N GLY A 132 10.73 5.24 9.26
CA GLY A 132 10.11 4.38 8.25
C GLY A 132 9.36 5.20 7.20
N LYS A 133 9.11 4.59 6.05
CA LYS A 133 8.53 5.27 4.89
C LYS A 133 7.27 4.56 4.41
N LEU A 134 6.22 5.34 4.17
CA LEU A 134 5.08 4.94 3.35
C LEU A 134 5.32 5.45 1.93
N ILE A 135 5.34 4.56 0.96
CA ILE A 135 5.67 4.85 -0.44
C ILE A 135 4.60 4.24 -1.31
N GLY A 136 4.15 4.96 -2.31
CA GLY A 136 3.13 4.40 -3.19
C GLY A 136 2.50 5.40 -4.14
N LEU A 137 1.37 4.97 -4.70
CA LEU A 137 0.61 5.70 -5.69
C LEU A 137 -0.83 5.89 -5.21
N LEU A 138 -1.32 7.12 -5.28
CA LEU A 138 -2.72 7.46 -5.02
C LEU A 138 -3.34 8.06 -6.28
N PHE A 139 -4.60 7.77 -6.57
CA PHE A 139 -5.30 8.40 -7.68
C PHE A 139 -5.62 9.87 -7.36
N ASP A 140 -5.18 10.79 -8.20
CA ASP A 140 -5.60 12.21 -8.22
C ASP A 140 -6.66 12.38 -9.33
N ASP A 141 -7.83 11.79 -9.08
CA ASP A 141 -8.88 11.68 -10.09
C ASP A 141 -10.26 11.49 -9.43
N GLN A 142 -11.29 11.99 -10.10
CA GLN A 142 -12.69 11.78 -9.74
C GLN A 142 -13.13 10.40 -10.23
N LEU A 143 -12.89 9.38 -9.41
CA LEU A 143 -13.36 8.03 -9.66
C LEU A 143 -14.79 7.84 -9.12
N ASN A 144 -15.16 6.63 -8.69
CA ASN A 144 -16.51 6.37 -8.20
C ASN A 144 -16.74 6.95 -6.80
N GLU A 145 -18.01 7.30 -6.54
CA GLU A 145 -18.46 7.83 -5.24
C GLU A 145 -19.01 6.74 -4.31
N ASP A 146 -19.70 5.74 -4.87
CA ASP A 146 -20.49 4.74 -4.17
C ASP A 146 -19.83 3.35 -4.11
N HIS A 147 -18.82 3.12 -4.95
CA HIS A 147 -18.09 1.84 -4.99
C HIS A 147 -16.60 2.04 -5.33
N PRO A 148 -15.70 1.07 -4.97
CA PRO A 148 -14.30 1.15 -5.37
C PRO A 148 -14.10 0.93 -6.89
N PRO A 149 -13.06 1.54 -7.47
CA PRO A 149 -12.06 2.39 -6.81
C PRO A 149 -12.63 3.78 -6.50
N PHE A 150 -12.39 4.26 -5.27
CA PHE A 150 -12.78 5.62 -4.87
C PHE A 150 -11.70 6.63 -5.26
N GLY A 151 -12.14 7.72 -5.88
CA GLY A 151 -11.27 8.84 -6.22
C GLY A 151 -10.99 9.80 -5.06
N GLY A 152 -10.28 10.88 -5.39
CA GLY A 152 -9.98 11.97 -4.50
C GLY A 152 -8.94 12.91 -5.09
N SER A 153 -8.37 13.78 -4.28
CA SER A 153 -7.44 14.80 -4.76
C SER A 153 -6.20 14.96 -3.86
N LYS A 154 -5.14 15.51 -4.44
CA LYS A 154 -3.90 15.86 -3.72
C LYS A 154 -4.18 16.66 -2.44
N ASN A 155 -5.07 17.66 -2.50
CA ASN A 155 -5.39 18.52 -1.35
C ASN A 155 -6.24 17.79 -0.29
N GLU A 156 -7.14 16.90 -0.70
CA GLU A 156 -7.91 16.06 0.22
C GLU A 156 -6.96 15.14 1.01
N TYR A 157 -6.08 14.43 0.31
CA TYR A 157 -5.22 13.42 0.91
C TYR A 157 -4.24 13.98 1.93
N LYS A 158 -3.70 15.18 1.69
CA LYS A 158 -2.84 15.88 2.65
C LYS A 158 -3.46 15.98 4.04
N LYS A 159 -4.76 16.27 4.12
CA LYS A 159 -5.49 16.40 5.39
C LYS A 159 -5.51 15.11 6.22
N TYR A 160 -5.35 13.94 5.57
CA TYR A 160 -5.34 12.65 6.24
C TYR A 160 -3.95 12.28 6.77
N PHE A 161 -2.88 12.58 6.05
CA PHE A 161 -1.54 12.10 6.41
C PHE A 161 -0.62 13.16 7.04
N GLU A 162 -0.84 14.46 6.81
CA GLU A 162 -0.02 15.52 7.44
C GLU A 162 0.03 15.45 8.98
N PRO A 163 -1.01 15.01 9.70
CA PRO A 163 -0.91 14.80 11.15
C PRO A 163 0.13 13.76 11.57
N TYR A 164 0.44 12.79 10.70
CA TYR A 164 1.25 11.62 11.03
C TYR A 164 2.63 11.64 10.38
N PHE A 165 2.77 12.27 9.20
CA PHE A 165 3.95 12.11 8.36
C PHE A 165 4.55 13.45 7.94
N ASN A 166 5.87 13.44 7.70
CA ASN A 166 6.52 14.46 6.92
C ASN A 166 6.51 14.05 5.44
N ILE A 167 6.16 15.00 4.58
CA ILE A 167 6.09 14.79 3.14
C ILE A 167 7.50 14.95 2.56
N LYS A 168 8.06 13.88 2.00
CA LYS A 168 9.30 13.97 1.22
C LYS A 168 9.00 14.16 -0.28
N VAL A 169 7.99 13.46 -0.80
CA VAL A 169 7.50 13.58 -2.17
C VAL A 169 5.99 13.40 -2.13
N PHE A 170 5.27 14.24 -2.87
CA PHE A 170 3.84 14.04 -3.14
C PHE A 170 3.49 14.81 -4.42
N GLU A 171 3.82 14.21 -5.56
CA GLU A 171 3.73 14.85 -6.88
C GLU A 171 3.11 13.91 -7.91
N THR A 172 2.60 14.45 -9.02
CA THR A 172 2.12 13.64 -10.14
C THR A 172 3.20 12.70 -10.62
N ALA A 173 2.88 11.41 -10.70
CA ALA A 173 3.78 10.39 -11.19
C ALA A 173 4.01 10.58 -12.69
N TYR A 174 5.25 10.91 -13.08
CA TYR A 174 5.63 11.18 -14.48
C TYR A 174 5.70 9.90 -15.33
N ASN A 175 5.90 8.76 -14.69
CA ASN A 175 6.17 7.45 -15.31
C ASN A 175 5.06 6.41 -15.02
N SER A 176 3.85 6.85 -14.70
CA SER A 176 2.67 5.97 -14.58
C SER A 176 2.45 5.17 -15.85
N ILE A 177 1.92 3.95 -15.69
CA ILE A 177 1.46 3.14 -16.82
C ILE A 177 0.44 3.92 -17.67
N ASN A 178 0.34 3.60 -18.97
CA ASN A 178 -0.47 4.38 -19.93
C ASN A 178 -1.93 4.59 -19.47
N SER A 179 -2.57 3.58 -18.91
CA SER A 179 -3.96 3.66 -18.41
C SER A 179 -4.16 4.56 -17.19
N ARG A 180 -3.07 4.96 -16.51
CA ARG A 180 -3.10 5.78 -15.29
C ARG A 180 -2.31 7.07 -15.41
N ARG A 181 -1.71 7.33 -16.59
CA ARG A 181 -0.87 8.52 -16.83
C ARG A 181 -1.61 9.82 -16.54
N GLY A 182 -0.98 10.71 -15.75
CA GLY A 182 -1.53 11.99 -15.32
C GLY A 182 -2.62 11.90 -14.25
N ARG A 183 -2.93 10.70 -13.76
CA ARG A 183 -4.00 10.43 -12.80
C ARG A 183 -3.50 9.86 -11.48
N GLU A 184 -2.18 9.69 -11.30
CA GLU A 184 -1.58 9.16 -10.07
C GLU A 184 -0.61 10.16 -9.45
N LEU A 185 -0.62 10.22 -8.14
CA LEU A 185 0.35 10.90 -7.29
C LEU A 185 1.32 9.89 -6.73
N PHE A 186 2.61 10.07 -6.98
CA PHE A 186 3.65 9.33 -6.28
C PHE A 186 3.93 9.96 -4.93
N MET A 187 3.97 9.17 -3.87
CA MET A 187 4.22 9.64 -2.52
C MET A 187 5.40 8.95 -1.86
N ILE A 188 6.17 9.73 -1.11
CA ILE A 188 7.12 9.27 -0.08
C ILE A 188 6.81 10.06 1.18
N LEU A 189 6.20 9.40 2.16
CA LEU A 189 5.87 9.95 3.46
C LEU A 189 6.79 9.33 4.50
N ILE A 190 7.39 10.14 5.38
CA ILE A 190 8.35 9.69 6.39
C ILE A 190 7.71 9.78 7.77
N PHE A 191 7.76 8.67 8.52
CA PHE A 191 7.39 8.68 9.93
C PHE A 191 8.43 9.48 10.74
N GLU A 192 8.02 10.62 11.25
CA GLU A 192 8.77 11.34 12.27
C GLU A 192 7.92 11.55 13.52
N ILE A 193 8.56 11.44 14.68
CA ILE A 193 7.89 11.73 15.96
C ILE A 193 7.71 13.24 16.04
N LYS A 194 6.50 13.73 15.78
CA LYS A 194 6.18 15.15 15.96
C LYS A 194 6.02 15.43 17.45
N LEU A 195 6.85 16.27 18.04
CA LEU A 195 6.83 16.64 19.47
C LEU A 195 5.45 17.09 19.99
N LYS A 196 4.58 17.61 19.11
CA LYS A 196 3.20 17.97 19.48
C LYS A 196 2.33 16.78 19.89
N THR A 197 2.56 15.61 19.35
CA THR A 197 1.76 14.40 19.65
C THR A 197 2.07 13.81 21.03
N VAL A 198 3.25 14.09 21.58
CA VAL A 198 3.66 13.61 22.90
C VAL A 198 2.89 14.36 24.01
N PHE A 199 2.53 15.62 23.82
CA PHE A 199 1.79 16.41 24.80
C PHE A 199 0.29 16.12 24.85
N GLU A 200 -0.30 15.52 23.82
CA GLU A 200 -1.72 15.13 23.83
C GLU A 200 -1.95 13.74 24.41
N ILE A 201 -0.91 12.89 24.49
CA ILE A 201 -1.00 11.53 25.08
C ILE A 201 -0.79 11.56 26.60
N ILE A 202 -0.24 12.66 27.15
CA ILE A 202 0.07 12.83 28.59
C ILE A 202 -1.03 13.63 29.34
N LYS A 203 -2.09 14.05 28.65
CA LYS A 203 -3.30 14.63 29.26
C LYS A 203 -4.44 13.62 29.22
#